data_d42cda256a3504edde0f0664fb622a52
#
_entry.id   d42cda256a3504edde0f0664fb622a52
#
_cell.length_a   1.000
_cell.length_b   1.000
_cell.length_c   1.000
_cell.angle_alpha   90.00
_cell.angle_beta   90.00
_cell.angle_gamma   90.00
#
_symmetry.space_group_name_H-M   'P 1'
#
loop_
_entity.id
_entity.type
_entity.pdbx_description
1 polymer ?
#
loop_
_entity_poly.entity_id
_entity_poly.type
_entity_poly.pdbx_seq_one_letter_code
_entity_poly.pdbx_strand_id
1 'polypeptide(L)'
;MKHSLVIDLGNTSVKYAVFAGEKFICQTKIVIDDKSFLKTKTTLNEMLKENKLEASDFEDAILFSVVPSLNKTIQKFVLSVFKLKTYIFDIKDAKKLPEGVPNEIGSDLLADICGAENFYGAPILIADLGTVTKFIFIGEKKELVGCSFMPGMDASLKSMTKQTELLPKLRIEKPEEAIGRNTIECMKSGVYYSTVASLRHFIGVAKEKYPSVKTVVTGGYSEVIKEDIGETIYDPLLTVKGMNEIRLILKKGI
;
A
#
# COMPACT_ATOMS: atom_id res chain seq x y z
N MET A 1 19.65 -18.01 -5.88
CA MET A 1 19.57 -16.52 -5.93
C MET A 1 19.21 -16.07 -4.55
N LYS A 2 19.86 -15.04 -3.99
CA LYS A 2 19.52 -14.54 -2.65
C LYS A 2 18.22 -13.74 -2.69
N HIS A 3 17.49 -13.77 -1.58
CA HIS A 3 16.21 -13.07 -1.41
C HIS A 3 16.39 -11.84 -0.54
N SER A 4 15.47 -10.92 -0.68
CA SER A 4 15.37 -9.69 0.13
C SER A 4 14.01 -9.60 0.77
N LEU A 5 13.98 -9.13 2.00
CA LEU A 5 12.76 -8.90 2.75
C LEU A 5 12.42 -7.40 2.73
N VAL A 6 11.32 -7.05 2.10
CA VAL A 6 10.77 -5.69 2.07
C VAL A 6 9.59 -5.61 3.03
N ILE A 7 9.63 -4.67 3.95
CA ILE A 7 8.65 -4.55 5.04
C ILE A 7 7.95 -3.20 4.95
N ASP A 8 6.64 -3.23 4.83
CA ASP A 8 5.74 -2.07 4.82
C ASP A 8 4.99 -2.00 6.15
N LEU A 9 5.40 -1.09 7.03
CA LEU A 9 4.78 -0.87 8.34
C LEU A 9 3.85 0.33 8.31
N GLY A 10 2.57 0.07 8.06
CA GLY A 10 1.48 1.03 8.14
C GLY A 10 0.82 1.09 9.52
N ASN A 11 -0.13 2.02 9.71
CA ASN A 11 -0.85 2.19 10.98
C ASN A 11 -1.77 1.02 11.35
N THR A 12 -2.28 0.27 10.38
CA THR A 12 -3.25 -0.82 10.60
C THR A 12 -2.69 -2.20 10.34
N SER A 13 -1.58 -2.31 9.63
CA SER A 13 -0.98 -3.60 9.27
C SER A 13 0.49 -3.46 8.92
N VAL A 14 1.21 -4.57 9.06
CA VAL A 14 2.54 -4.74 8.52
C VAL A 14 2.49 -5.79 7.41
N LYS A 15 3.12 -5.50 6.26
CA LYS A 15 3.31 -6.45 5.16
C LYS A 15 4.77 -6.85 5.10
N TYR A 16 5.03 -8.12 4.88
CA TYR A 16 6.35 -8.68 4.66
C TYR A 16 6.36 -9.29 3.27
N ALA A 17 7.08 -8.67 2.34
CA ALA A 17 7.19 -9.09 0.95
C ALA A 17 8.59 -9.63 0.66
N VAL A 18 8.67 -10.72 -0.09
CA VAL A 18 9.92 -11.38 -0.48
C VAL A 18 10.18 -11.14 -1.96
N PHE A 19 11.39 -10.71 -2.27
CA PHE A 19 11.86 -10.49 -3.63
C PHE A 19 13.14 -11.25 -3.92
N ALA A 20 13.31 -11.71 -5.18
CA ALA A 20 14.55 -12.20 -5.75
C ALA A 20 14.99 -11.21 -6.83
N GLY A 21 15.84 -10.23 -6.47
CA GLY A 21 16.11 -9.06 -7.31
C GLY A 21 14.85 -8.22 -7.51
N GLU A 22 14.37 -8.08 -8.74
CA GLU A 22 13.12 -7.38 -9.10
C GLU A 22 11.89 -8.29 -8.99
N LYS A 23 12.09 -9.62 -9.01
CA LYS A 23 10.98 -10.58 -9.04
C LYS A 23 10.31 -10.70 -7.66
N PHE A 24 9.03 -10.39 -7.59
CA PHE A 24 8.18 -10.69 -6.43
C PHE A 24 8.02 -12.21 -6.28
N ILE A 25 8.15 -12.72 -5.07
CA ILE A 25 8.02 -14.14 -4.74
C ILE A 25 6.72 -14.39 -3.95
N CYS A 26 6.59 -13.78 -2.79
CA CYS A 26 5.43 -13.94 -1.92
C CYS A 26 5.32 -12.76 -0.95
N GLN A 27 4.17 -12.66 -0.29
CA GLN A 27 4.00 -11.74 0.83
C GLN A 27 3.04 -12.30 1.87
N THR A 28 3.16 -11.80 3.08
CA THR A 28 2.14 -11.96 4.13
C THR A 28 1.80 -10.62 4.75
N LYS A 29 0.57 -10.50 5.24
CA LYS A 29 0.05 -9.29 5.89
C LYS A 29 -0.45 -9.63 7.28
N ILE A 30 -0.03 -8.85 8.26
CA ILE A 30 -0.43 -8.99 9.67
C ILE A 30 -1.13 -7.70 10.09
N VAL A 31 -2.37 -7.80 10.56
CA VAL A 31 -3.11 -6.66 11.10
C VAL A 31 -2.53 -6.33 12.47
N ILE A 32 -2.28 -5.05 12.73
CA ILE A 32 -1.74 -4.58 14.01
C ILE A 32 -2.88 -4.48 15.03
N ASP A 33 -2.90 -5.41 15.98
CA ASP A 33 -3.73 -5.39 17.17
C ASP A 33 -2.91 -5.89 18.39
N ASP A 34 -3.45 -5.81 19.58
CA ASP A 34 -2.74 -6.19 20.84
C ASP A 34 -2.25 -7.64 20.86
N LYS A 35 -2.79 -8.51 20.01
CA LYS A 35 -2.46 -9.95 19.95
C LYS A 35 -1.65 -10.33 18.72
N SER A 36 -1.60 -9.49 17.70
CA SER A 36 -1.01 -9.82 16.38
C SER A 36 0.50 -10.04 16.46
N PHE A 37 1.19 -9.29 17.30
CA PHE A 37 2.63 -9.42 17.44
C PHE A 37 3.07 -10.78 18.03
N LEU A 38 2.21 -11.44 18.82
CA LEU A 38 2.46 -12.79 19.32
C LEU A 38 2.48 -13.83 18.19
N LYS A 39 1.72 -13.58 17.14
CA LYS A 39 1.60 -14.46 15.97
C LYS A 39 2.59 -14.13 14.85
N THR A 40 3.25 -12.97 14.89
CA THR A 40 4.13 -12.53 13.79
C THR A 40 5.20 -13.56 13.45
N LYS A 41 5.86 -14.12 14.45
CA LYS A 41 6.90 -15.14 14.22
C LYS A 41 6.33 -16.41 13.57
N THR A 42 5.18 -16.86 14.03
CA THR A 42 4.48 -18.05 13.47
C THR A 42 4.13 -17.78 12.01
N THR A 43 3.47 -16.67 11.71
CA THR A 43 3.06 -16.30 10.36
C THR A 43 4.25 -16.15 9.41
N LEU A 44 5.36 -15.58 9.86
CA LEU A 44 6.58 -15.49 9.04
C LEU A 44 7.19 -16.86 8.76
N ASN A 45 7.21 -17.76 9.77
CA ASN A 45 7.70 -19.13 9.57
C ASN A 45 6.77 -19.93 8.63
N GLU A 46 5.46 -19.74 8.71
CA GLU A 46 4.48 -20.33 7.80
C GLU A 46 4.71 -19.86 6.37
N MET A 47 4.88 -18.54 6.17
CA MET A 47 5.21 -17.96 4.85
C MET A 47 6.50 -18.58 4.26
N LEU A 48 7.55 -18.73 5.05
CA LEU A 48 8.79 -19.35 4.61
C LEU A 48 8.54 -20.81 4.19
N LYS A 49 7.87 -21.59 5.03
CA LYS A 49 7.59 -23.01 4.78
C LYS A 49 6.74 -23.22 3.52
N GLU A 50 5.66 -22.46 3.35
CA GLU A 50 4.76 -22.55 2.20
C GLU A 50 5.48 -22.24 0.88
N ASN A 51 6.46 -21.32 0.92
CA ASN A 51 7.21 -20.92 -0.26
C ASN A 51 8.55 -21.66 -0.41
N LYS A 52 8.82 -22.69 0.42
CA LYS A 52 10.06 -23.48 0.43
C LYS A 52 11.32 -22.61 0.57
N LEU A 53 11.24 -21.61 1.44
CA LEU A 53 12.32 -20.68 1.73
C LEU A 53 12.88 -20.94 3.13
N GLU A 54 14.18 -20.70 3.28
CA GLU A 54 14.90 -20.75 4.56
C GLU A 54 15.44 -19.37 4.93
N ALA A 55 15.66 -19.11 6.21
CA ALA A 55 16.26 -17.85 6.66
C ALA A 55 17.62 -17.57 6.03
N SER A 56 18.39 -18.62 5.72
CA SER A 56 19.68 -18.56 5.03
C SER A 56 19.60 -18.09 3.57
N ASP A 57 18.43 -18.13 2.97
CA ASP A 57 18.23 -17.66 1.59
C ASP A 57 18.21 -16.14 1.46
N PHE A 58 18.06 -15.44 2.58
CA PHE A 58 17.94 -13.98 2.60
C PHE A 58 19.29 -13.30 2.82
N GLU A 59 19.52 -12.19 2.12
CA GLU A 59 20.73 -11.38 2.23
C GLU A 59 20.53 -10.03 2.89
N ASP A 60 19.34 -9.45 2.78
CA ASP A 60 19.00 -8.14 3.34
C ASP A 60 17.53 -8.02 3.75
N ALA A 61 17.24 -7.04 4.62
CA ALA A 61 15.90 -6.65 5.02
C ALA A 61 15.82 -5.13 5.12
N ILE A 62 14.77 -4.54 4.53
CA ILE A 62 14.48 -3.11 4.57
C ILE A 62 13.08 -2.85 5.11
N LEU A 63 12.97 -1.86 6.00
CA LEU A 63 11.71 -1.45 6.64
C LEU A 63 11.34 -0.03 6.19
N PHE A 64 10.21 0.09 5.56
CA PHE A 64 9.50 1.34 5.32
C PHE A 64 8.42 1.49 6.39
N SER A 65 8.45 2.61 7.11
CA SER A 65 7.62 2.76 8.31
C SER A 65 7.02 4.14 8.43
N VAL A 66 5.72 4.17 8.67
CA VAL A 66 4.99 5.37 9.11
C VAL A 66 4.60 5.27 10.60
N VAL A 67 5.15 4.26 11.34
CA VAL A 67 4.90 4.03 12.77
C VAL A 67 6.23 3.83 13.53
N PRO A 68 6.99 4.91 13.79
CA PRO A 68 8.34 4.82 14.39
C PRO A 68 8.39 4.06 15.72
N SER A 69 7.32 4.13 16.52
CA SER A 69 7.23 3.43 17.83
C SER A 69 7.35 1.90 17.72
N LEU A 70 6.98 1.32 16.57
CA LEU A 70 7.03 -0.11 16.34
C LEU A 70 8.31 -0.60 15.63
N ASN A 71 9.16 0.30 15.13
CA ASN A 71 10.35 -0.06 14.35
C ASN A 71 11.26 -1.05 15.07
N LYS A 72 11.58 -0.79 16.36
CA LYS A 72 12.42 -1.69 17.16
C LYS A 72 11.80 -3.08 17.33
N THR A 73 10.48 -3.16 17.43
CA THR A 73 9.75 -4.42 17.56
C THR A 73 9.86 -5.24 16.29
N ILE A 74 9.61 -4.61 15.13
CA ILE A 74 9.75 -5.26 13.82
C ILE A 74 11.20 -5.74 13.60
N GLN A 75 12.21 -4.90 13.90
CA GLN A 75 13.62 -5.30 13.78
C GLN A 75 13.96 -6.54 14.63
N LYS A 76 13.42 -6.64 15.87
CA LYS A 76 13.61 -7.83 16.72
C LYS A 76 12.97 -9.08 16.11
N PHE A 77 11.78 -8.98 15.53
CA PHE A 77 11.15 -10.12 14.85
C PHE A 77 11.95 -10.58 13.65
N VAL A 78 12.36 -9.66 12.78
CA VAL A 78 13.18 -9.99 11.60
C VAL A 78 14.50 -10.65 12.03
N LEU A 79 15.18 -10.08 13.02
CA LEU A 79 16.41 -10.68 13.55
C LEU A 79 16.17 -12.09 14.12
N SER A 80 15.04 -12.32 14.79
CA SER A 80 14.72 -13.62 15.40
C SER A 80 14.45 -14.72 14.38
N VAL A 81 13.80 -14.37 13.27
CA VAL A 81 13.38 -15.32 12.21
C VAL A 81 14.46 -15.46 11.14
N PHE A 82 14.90 -14.32 10.56
CA PHE A 82 15.78 -14.31 9.38
C PHE A 82 17.26 -14.15 9.72
N LYS A 83 17.63 -13.87 10.98
CA LYS A 83 19.01 -13.55 11.42
C LYS A 83 19.61 -12.33 10.73
N LEU A 84 18.78 -11.44 10.20
CA LEU A 84 19.17 -10.23 9.50
C LEU A 84 18.99 -8.98 10.34
N LYS A 85 19.90 -8.04 10.21
CA LYS A 85 19.67 -6.65 10.62
C LYS A 85 18.79 -5.99 9.59
N THR A 86 17.76 -5.28 10.06
CA THR A 86 16.82 -4.56 9.19
C THR A 86 17.28 -3.12 9.04
N TYR A 87 17.51 -2.68 7.83
CA TYR A 87 17.72 -1.28 7.50
C TYR A 87 16.37 -0.54 7.56
N ILE A 88 16.31 0.58 8.28
CA ILE A 88 15.11 1.42 8.30
C ILE A 88 15.32 2.51 7.26
N PHE A 89 14.45 2.54 6.24
CA PHE A 89 14.49 3.57 5.22
C PHE A 89 14.11 4.93 5.82
N ASP A 90 14.97 5.93 5.59
CA ASP A 90 14.66 7.35 5.80
C ASP A 90 14.57 8.03 4.43
N ILE A 91 13.62 8.95 4.26
CA ILE A 91 13.46 9.71 3.01
C ILE A 91 14.75 10.45 2.60
N LYS A 92 15.58 10.84 3.57
CA LYS A 92 16.88 11.46 3.34
C LYS A 92 17.88 10.56 2.64
N ASP A 93 17.66 9.23 2.67
CA ASP A 93 18.48 8.25 1.96
C ASP A 93 18.16 8.21 0.46
N ALA A 94 16.99 8.73 0.07
CA ALA A 94 16.61 8.85 -1.31
C ALA A 94 17.48 9.94 -1.98
N LYS A 95 18.52 9.52 -2.71
CA LYS A 95 19.49 10.43 -3.36
C LYS A 95 18.86 11.40 -4.35
N LYS A 96 17.72 11.03 -4.92
CA LYS A 96 16.95 11.84 -5.86
C LYS A 96 15.46 11.54 -5.70
N LEU A 97 14.74 12.51 -5.17
CA LEU A 97 13.28 12.49 -5.19
C LEU A 97 12.77 12.95 -6.55
N PRO A 98 11.62 12.44 -7.02
CA PRO A 98 10.94 13.04 -8.17
C PRO A 98 10.68 14.52 -7.93
N GLU A 99 10.67 15.33 -8.98
CA GLU A 99 10.41 16.76 -8.88
C GLU A 99 9.03 17.03 -8.22
N GLY A 100 8.97 18.04 -7.36
CA GLY A 100 7.74 18.39 -6.62
C GLY A 100 7.43 17.52 -5.40
N VAL A 101 8.20 16.47 -5.13
CA VAL A 101 8.00 15.63 -3.95
C VAL A 101 8.58 16.33 -2.71
N PRO A 102 7.75 16.59 -1.67
CA PRO A 102 8.23 17.22 -0.45
C PRO A 102 9.11 16.27 0.38
N ASN A 103 10.06 16.82 1.12
CA ASN A 103 11.00 16.04 1.94
C ASN A 103 10.33 15.27 3.09
N GLU A 104 9.12 15.64 3.48
CA GLU A 104 8.32 14.99 4.52
C GLU A 104 7.30 13.98 3.98
N ILE A 105 7.40 13.61 2.71
CA ILE A 105 6.49 12.62 2.12
C ILE A 105 6.55 11.28 2.87
N GLY A 106 5.40 10.62 3.04
CA GLY A 106 5.35 9.27 3.58
C GLY A 106 6.08 8.26 2.69
N SER A 107 6.80 7.34 3.30
CA SER A 107 7.57 6.33 2.56
C SER A 107 6.70 5.42 1.68
N ASP A 108 5.45 5.19 2.06
CA ASP A 108 4.45 4.47 1.27
C ASP A 108 4.05 5.24 0.00
N LEU A 109 3.83 6.55 0.15
CA LEU A 109 3.50 7.42 -0.98
C LEU A 109 4.67 7.52 -1.98
N LEU A 110 5.89 7.66 -1.47
CA LEU A 110 7.08 7.66 -2.32
C LEU A 110 7.23 6.33 -3.06
N ALA A 111 6.96 5.21 -2.39
CA ALA A 111 7.01 3.90 -3.01
C ALA A 111 5.97 3.76 -4.14
N ASP A 112 4.74 4.24 -3.94
CA ASP A 112 3.71 4.24 -4.98
C ASP A 112 4.16 5.05 -6.20
N ILE A 113 4.74 6.25 -5.98
CA ILE A 113 5.26 7.10 -7.06
C ILE A 113 6.39 6.39 -7.82
N CYS A 114 7.42 5.92 -7.11
CA CYS A 114 8.57 5.25 -7.73
C CYS A 114 8.15 3.96 -8.48
N GLY A 115 7.26 3.17 -7.88
CA GLY A 115 6.75 1.96 -8.51
C GLY A 115 5.93 2.26 -9.77
N ALA A 116 5.00 3.20 -9.69
CA ALA A 116 4.14 3.54 -10.82
C ALA A 116 4.95 4.12 -11.98
N GLU A 117 5.89 5.01 -11.68
CA GLU A 117 6.77 5.61 -12.67
C GLU A 117 7.65 4.58 -13.38
N ASN A 118 8.22 3.64 -12.62
CA ASN A 118 9.11 2.61 -13.16
C ASN A 118 8.37 1.58 -14.03
N PHE A 119 7.19 1.12 -13.59
CA PHE A 119 6.48 0.04 -14.28
C PHE A 119 5.51 0.52 -15.35
N TYR A 120 4.96 1.72 -15.22
CA TYR A 120 3.87 2.19 -16.10
C TYR A 120 4.19 3.49 -16.83
N GLY A 121 5.23 4.21 -16.40
CA GLY A 121 5.64 5.49 -16.99
C GLY A 121 4.75 6.64 -16.55
N ALA A 122 4.94 7.81 -17.18
CA ALA A 122 4.21 9.04 -16.91
C ALA A 122 3.59 9.58 -18.22
N PRO A 123 2.50 10.37 -18.19
CA PRO A 123 1.77 10.79 -16.99
C PRO A 123 0.93 9.67 -16.37
N ILE A 124 0.72 9.69 -15.03
CA ILE A 124 0.00 8.64 -14.35
C ILE A 124 -0.81 9.17 -13.15
N LEU A 125 -2.02 8.63 -12.98
CA LEU A 125 -2.82 8.75 -11.77
C LEU A 125 -2.72 7.46 -10.99
N ILE A 126 -2.30 7.54 -9.73
CA ILE A 126 -2.27 6.41 -8.80
C ILE A 126 -3.43 6.57 -7.83
N ALA A 127 -4.26 5.55 -7.68
CA ALA A 127 -5.30 5.45 -6.66
C ALA A 127 -4.92 4.36 -5.67
N ASP A 128 -4.36 4.75 -4.51
CA ASP A 128 -4.08 3.82 -3.41
C ASP A 128 -5.27 3.78 -2.46
N LEU A 129 -5.98 2.65 -2.46
CA LEU A 129 -7.17 2.40 -1.64
C LEU A 129 -6.77 1.70 -0.34
N GLY A 130 -6.09 2.43 0.52
CA GLY A 130 -5.61 1.97 1.82
C GLY A 130 -6.48 2.40 3.01
N THR A 131 -5.87 2.53 4.18
CA THR A 131 -6.48 3.14 5.39
C THR A 131 -6.90 4.59 5.14
N VAL A 132 -6.09 5.30 4.36
CA VAL A 132 -6.42 6.55 3.69
C VAL A 132 -6.46 6.24 2.20
N THR A 133 -7.49 6.68 1.50
CA THR A 133 -7.53 6.64 0.04
C THR A 133 -6.75 7.84 -0.49
N LYS A 134 -5.80 7.59 -1.38
CA LYS A 134 -4.91 8.60 -1.94
C LYS A 134 -5.04 8.60 -3.47
N PHE A 135 -5.20 9.76 -4.04
CA PHE A 135 -5.09 10.00 -5.48
C PHE A 135 -3.83 10.83 -5.72
N ILE A 136 -2.88 10.27 -6.45
CA ILE A 136 -1.54 10.85 -6.67
C ILE A 136 -1.38 11.09 -8.15
N PHE A 137 -1.06 12.33 -8.53
CA PHE A 137 -0.94 12.76 -9.92
C PHE A 137 0.53 13.02 -10.25
N ILE A 138 1.07 12.26 -11.20
CA ILE A 138 2.40 12.44 -11.77
C ILE A 138 2.25 12.95 -13.20
N GLY A 139 2.90 14.07 -13.51
CA GLY A 139 2.86 14.72 -14.82
C GLY A 139 3.83 14.10 -15.82
N GLU A 140 3.82 14.65 -17.06
CA GLU A 140 4.62 14.14 -18.19
C GLU A 140 6.13 14.20 -17.96
N LYS A 141 6.59 15.18 -17.15
CA LYS A 141 8.01 15.33 -16.79
C LYS A 141 8.40 14.50 -15.59
N LYS A 142 7.50 13.59 -15.14
CA LYS A 142 7.68 12.77 -13.95
C LYS A 142 7.67 13.57 -12.63
N GLU A 143 7.12 14.77 -12.66
CA GLU A 143 6.93 15.62 -11.48
C GLU A 143 5.66 15.21 -10.71
N LEU A 144 5.70 15.35 -9.38
CA LEU A 144 4.49 15.26 -8.57
C LEU A 144 3.63 16.52 -8.79
N VAL A 145 2.53 16.37 -9.50
CA VAL A 145 1.57 17.47 -9.75
C VAL A 145 0.77 17.79 -8.50
N GLY A 146 0.43 16.78 -7.71
CA GLY A 146 -0.31 16.93 -6.47
C GLY A 146 -1.00 15.64 -6.02
N CYS A 147 -1.66 15.72 -4.87
CA CYS A 147 -2.38 14.61 -4.27
C CYS A 147 -3.74 15.06 -3.73
N SER A 148 -4.67 14.11 -3.65
CA SER A 148 -5.91 14.25 -2.89
C SER A 148 -6.08 13.07 -1.96
N PHE A 149 -6.45 13.35 -0.69
CA PHE A 149 -6.64 12.32 0.32
C PHE A 149 -8.07 12.34 0.84
N MET A 150 -8.61 11.14 1.09
CA MET A 150 -9.90 10.96 1.75
C MET A 150 -9.84 9.77 2.70
N PRO A 151 -10.77 9.68 3.68
CA PRO A 151 -10.85 8.48 4.52
C PRO A 151 -11.00 7.23 3.65
N GLY A 152 -10.22 6.19 3.95
CA GLY A 152 -10.40 4.89 3.28
C GLY A 152 -11.73 4.24 3.65
N MET A 153 -12.13 3.22 2.91
CA MET A 153 -13.46 2.59 3.05
C MET A 153 -13.74 2.09 4.48
N ASP A 154 -12.77 1.41 5.11
CA ASP A 154 -12.91 0.91 6.47
C ASP A 154 -12.95 2.05 7.51
N ALA A 155 -12.15 3.10 7.31
CA ALA A 155 -12.16 4.29 8.16
C ALA A 155 -13.50 5.02 8.07
N SER A 156 -14.10 5.11 6.88
CA SER A 156 -15.43 5.69 6.66
C SER A 156 -16.52 4.91 7.38
N LEU A 157 -16.52 3.57 7.25
CA LEU A 157 -17.48 2.73 8.01
C LEU A 157 -17.30 2.88 9.52
N LYS A 158 -16.06 2.85 10.01
CA LYS A 158 -15.76 3.02 11.44
C LYS A 158 -16.17 4.39 11.97
N SER A 159 -16.07 5.45 11.19
CA SER A 159 -16.50 6.78 11.62
C SER A 159 -17.99 6.85 11.88
N MET A 160 -18.82 6.20 11.06
CA MET A 160 -20.27 6.10 11.27
C MET A 160 -20.61 5.30 12.53
N THR A 161 -19.90 4.19 12.80
CA THR A 161 -20.19 3.33 13.96
C THR A 161 -19.69 3.90 15.29
N LYS A 162 -18.63 4.72 15.29
CA LYS A 162 -18.12 5.38 16.51
C LYS A 162 -19.06 6.41 17.12
N GLN A 163 -19.90 7.02 16.30
CA GLN A 163 -20.82 8.08 16.70
C GLN A 163 -22.21 7.56 17.10
N THR A 164 -22.45 6.25 16.97
CA THR A 164 -23.74 5.64 17.21
C THR A 164 -23.57 4.26 17.86
N GLU A 165 -24.16 4.07 19.04
CA GLU A 165 -24.10 2.80 19.79
C GLU A 165 -24.84 1.64 19.09
N LEU A 166 -25.75 1.96 18.19
CA LEU A 166 -26.66 0.99 17.56
C LEU A 166 -26.13 0.42 16.23
N LEU A 167 -25.05 0.99 15.66
CA LEU A 167 -24.55 0.53 14.36
C LEU A 167 -23.54 -0.63 14.50
N PRO A 168 -23.71 -1.73 13.73
CA PRO A 168 -22.82 -2.88 13.80
C PRO A 168 -21.45 -2.57 13.19
N LYS A 169 -20.41 -3.29 13.64
CA LYS A 169 -19.12 -3.31 12.96
C LYS A 169 -19.27 -4.10 11.64
N LEU A 170 -19.00 -3.44 10.52
CA LEU A 170 -19.18 -4.00 9.20
C LEU A 170 -17.83 -4.17 8.50
N ARG A 171 -17.77 -5.15 7.60
CA ARG A 171 -16.72 -5.24 6.57
C ARG A 171 -17.26 -4.64 5.28
N ILE A 172 -16.38 -3.96 4.55
CA ILE A 172 -16.73 -3.43 3.24
C ILE A 172 -16.69 -4.57 2.21
N GLU A 173 -17.72 -4.63 1.42
CA GLU A 173 -17.86 -5.52 0.26
C GLU A 173 -18.72 -4.79 -0.78
N LYS A 174 -18.74 -5.29 -2.02
CA LYS A 174 -19.61 -4.75 -3.06
C LYS A 174 -21.07 -4.95 -2.65
N PRO A 175 -21.87 -3.87 -2.56
CA PRO A 175 -23.30 -4.01 -2.27
C PRO A 175 -24.04 -4.59 -3.48
N GLU A 176 -25.09 -5.35 -3.22
CA GLU A 176 -25.95 -5.92 -4.28
C GLU A 176 -26.69 -4.79 -5.03
N GLU A 177 -27.13 -3.77 -4.30
CA GLU A 177 -27.87 -2.64 -4.86
C GLU A 177 -27.21 -1.30 -4.49
N ALA A 178 -27.30 -0.35 -5.40
CA ALA A 178 -26.77 1.00 -5.18
C ALA A 178 -27.53 1.77 -4.10
N ILE A 179 -28.80 1.46 -3.90
CA ILE A 179 -29.66 2.08 -2.88
C ILE A 179 -30.04 1.02 -1.87
N GLY A 180 -29.47 1.13 -0.66
CA GLY A 180 -29.75 0.19 0.42
C GLY A 180 -31.16 0.36 1.00
N ARG A 181 -31.74 -0.73 1.47
CA ARG A 181 -33.10 -0.78 2.06
C ARG A 181 -33.10 -0.92 3.58
N ASN A 182 -31.94 -1.14 4.17
CA ASN A 182 -31.74 -1.18 5.61
C ASN A 182 -30.41 -0.49 5.97
N THR A 183 -30.19 -0.25 7.26
CA THR A 183 -29.02 0.51 7.74
C THR A 183 -27.70 -0.07 7.25
N ILE A 184 -27.53 -1.39 7.25
CA ILE A 184 -26.29 -2.06 6.83
C ILE A 184 -26.04 -1.84 5.34
N GLU A 185 -27.05 -2.06 4.51
CA GLU A 185 -26.97 -1.83 3.07
C GLU A 185 -26.70 -0.37 2.75
N CYS A 186 -27.37 0.57 3.42
CA CYS A 186 -27.16 2.01 3.24
C CYS A 186 -25.71 2.41 3.56
N MET A 187 -25.16 1.91 4.68
CA MET A 187 -23.76 2.20 5.06
C MET A 187 -22.76 1.64 4.04
N LYS A 188 -22.91 0.38 3.64
CA LYS A 188 -22.02 -0.26 2.66
C LYS A 188 -22.12 0.44 1.31
N SER A 189 -23.31 0.68 0.82
CA SER A 189 -23.58 1.37 -0.45
C SER A 189 -22.96 2.76 -0.47
N GLY A 190 -23.21 3.57 0.56
CA GLY A 190 -22.67 4.92 0.66
C GLY A 190 -21.16 4.95 0.57
N VAL A 191 -20.45 4.09 1.31
CA VAL A 191 -18.98 4.02 1.28
C VAL A 191 -18.46 3.47 -0.06
N TYR A 192 -19.06 2.41 -0.57
CA TYR A 192 -18.63 1.77 -1.81
C TYR A 192 -18.76 2.73 -2.99
N TYR A 193 -19.95 3.23 -3.23
CA TYR A 193 -20.23 4.07 -4.41
C TYR A 193 -19.59 5.45 -4.33
N SER A 194 -19.42 6.03 -3.14
CA SER A 194 -18.66 7.27 -2.98
C SER A 194 -17.19 7.07 -3.36
N THR A 195 -16.58 5.93 -3.00
CA THR A 195 -15.20 5.61 -3.38
C THR A 195 -15.07 5.43 -4.90
N VAL A 196 -15.99 4.67 -5.52
CA VAL A 196 -16.01 4.48 -6.99
C VAL A 196 -16.25 5.81 -7.71
N ALA A 197 -17.17 6.64 -7.22
CA ALA A 197 -17.46 7.95 -7.80
C ALA A 197 -16.25 8.89 -7.70
N SER A 198 -15.56 8.91 -6.55
CA SER A 198 -14.34 9.70 -6.36
C SER A 198 -13.24 9.27 -7.33
N LEU A 199 -13.03 7.95 -7.49
CA LEU A 199 -12.05 7.44 -8.45
C LEU A 199 -12.39 7.89 -9.89
N ARG A 200 -13.64 7.74 -10.30
CA ARG A 200 -14.10 8.18 -11.63
C ARG A 200 -13.92 9.68 -11.84
N HIS A 201 -14.22 10.47 -10.81
CA HIS A 201 -14.01 11.92 -10.85
C HIS A 201 -12.53 12.27 -11.10
N PHE A 202 -11.61 11.71 -10.30
CA PHE A 202 -10.19 12.00 -10.47
C PHE A 202 -9.58 11.44 -11.75
N ILE A 203 -10.11 10.33 -12.28
CA ILE A 203 -9.77 9.86 -13.63
C ILE A 203 -10.18 10.91 -14.69
N GLY A 204 -11.38 11.48 -14.56
CA GLY A 204 -11.85 12.56 -15.43
C GLY A 204 -10.92 13.77 -15.39
N VAL A 205 -10.63 14.28 -14.20
CA VAL A 205 -9.71 15.42 -13.98
C VAL A 205 -8.31 15.14 -14.56
N ALA A 206 -7.79 13.92 -14.38
CA ALA A 206 -6.50 13.55 -14.92
C ALA A 206 -6.50 13.49 -16.45
N LYS A 207 -7.55 12.92 -17.07
CA LYS A 207 -7.70 12.83 -18.52
C LYS A 207 -7.89 14.19 -19.20
N GLU A 208 -8.60 15.12 -18.55
CA GLU A 208 -8.73 16.50 -19.04
C GLU A 208 -7.38 17.20 -19.14
N LYS A 209 -6.51 16.99 -18.15
CA LYS A 209 -5.18 17.61 -18.12
C LYS A 209 -4.14 16.86 -18.96
N TYR A 210 -4.20 15.53 -18.93
CA TYR A 210 -3.28 14.63 -19.62
C TYR A 210 -4.08 13.54 -20.36
N PRO A 211 -4.46 13.73 -21.64
CA PRO A 211 -5.28 12.75 -22.38
C PRO A 211 -4.68 11.34 -22.44
N SER A 212 -3.35 11.22 -22.36
CA SER A 212 -2.61 9.94 -22.37
C SER A 212 -2.41 9.33 -20.98
N VAL A 213 -2.96 9.93 -19.91
CA VAL A 213 -2.75 9.47 -18.54
C VAL A 213 -3.21 8.03 -18.34
N LYS A 214 -2.34 7.22 -17.76
CA LYS A 214 -2.71 5.90 -17.26
C LYS A 214 -3.23 6.04 -15.83
N THR A 215 -4.13 5.16 -15.45
CA THR A 215 -4.58 5.07 -14.05
C THR A 215 -4.20 3.72 -13.49
N VAL A 216 -3.50 3.72 -12.34
CA VAL A 216 -3.16 2.50 -11.59
C VAL A 216 -3.93 2.51 -10.27
N VAL A 217 -4.61 1.40 -9.98
CA VAL A 217 -5.36 1.19 -8.74
C VAL A 217 -4.66 0.15 -7.90
N THR A 218 -4.34 0.52 -6.66
CA THR A 218 -3.63 -0.29 -5.68
C THR A 218 -4.27 -0.18 -4.29
N GLY A 219 -3.62 -0.74 -3.28
CA GLY A 219 -4.11 -0.70 -1.90
C GLY A 219 -4.98 -1.88 -1.51
N GLY A 220 -5.18 -2.03 -0.20
CA GLY A 220 -5.86 -3.21 0.37
C GLY A 220 -7.34 -3.36 0.02
N TYR A 221 -8.00 -2.27 -0.40
CA TYR A 221 -9.42 -2.25 -0.80
C TYR A 221 -9.61 -2.21 -2.31
N SER A 222 -8.55 -2.17 -3.11
CA SER A 222 -8.64 -2.15 -4.57
C SER A 222 -9.36 -3.39 -5.13
N GLU A 223 -9.19 -4.56 -4.50
CA GLU A 223 -9.88 -5.80 -4.85
C GLU A 223 -11.40 -5.67 -4.75
N VAL A 224 -11.90 -4.93 -3.76
CA VAL A 224 -13.34 -4.80 -3.52
C VAL A 224 -14.06 -4.05 -4.65
N ILE A 225 -13.37 -3.08 -5.27
CA ILE A 225 -13.96 -2.22 -6.32
C ILE A 225 -13.46 -2.54 -7.72
N LYS A 226 -12.61 -3.57 -7.90
CA LYS A 226 -11.92 -3.85 -9.18
C LYS A 226 -12.84 -4.00 -10.39
N GLU A 227 -14.07 -4.48 -10.17
CA GLU A 227 -15.06 -4.64 -11.25
C GLU A 227 -15.68 -3.32 -11.72
N ASP A 228 -15.63 -2.27 -10.89
CA ASP A 228 -16.29 -0.98 -11.14
C ASP A 228 -15.31 0.16 -11.49
N ILE A 229 -14.00 -0.15 -11.63
CA ILE A 229 -12.95 0.84 -11.88
C ILE A 229 -12.71 1.14 -13.38
N GLY A 230 -13.39 0.40 -14.27
CA GLY A 230 -13.30 0.62 -15.72
C GLY A 230 -11.91 0.30 -16.30
N GLU A 231 -11.50 1.04 -17.31
CA GLU A 231 -10.21 0.89 -17.98
C GLU A 231 -9.06 1.44 -17.13
N THR A 232 -8.67 0.70 -16.11
CA THR A 232 -7.54 1.02 -15.22
C THR A 232 -6.61 -0.17 -15.09
N ILE A 233 -5.39 0.09 -14.69
CA ILE A 233 -4.40 -0.94 -14.37
C ILE A 233 -4.61 -1.33 -12.90
N TYR A 234 -4.92 -2.60 -12.65
CA TYR A 234 -5.02 -3.13 -11.30
C TYR A 234 -3.67 -3.74 -10.88
N ASP A 235 -3.00 -3.11 -9.91
CA ASP A 235 -1.76 -3.63 -9.33
C ASP A 235 -1.78 -3.58 -7.80
N PRO A 236 -2.25 -4.64 -7.13
CA PRO A 236 -2.32 -4.69 -5.67
C PRO A 236 -0.95 -4.75 -4.99
N LEU A 237 0.12 -4.94 -5.76
CA LEU A 237 1.49 -5.04 -5.28
C LEU A 237 2.31 -3.77 -5.53
N LEU A 238 1.72 -2.72 -6.12
CA LEU A 238 2.44 -1.50 -6.53
C LEU A 238 3.35 -0.97 -5.42
N THR A 239 2.80 -0.75 -4.23
CA THR A 239 3.54 -0.18 -3.09
C THR A 239 4.77 -1.01 -2.73
N VAL A 240 4.63 -2.34 -2.57
CA VAL A 240 5.77 -3.20 -2.19
C VAL A 240 6.77 -3.36 -3.33
N LYS A 241 6.33 -3.32 -4.59
CA LYS A 241 7.23 -3.26 -5.76
C LYS A 241 8.02 -1.96 -5.78
N GLY A 242 7.38 -0.82 -5.54
CA GLY A 242 8.04 0.48 -5.44
C GLY A 242 9.03 0.56 -4.29
N MET A 243 8.71 -0.02 -3.13
CA MET A 243 9.65 -0.17 -2.02
C MET A 243 10.87 -1.01 -2.42
N ASN A 244 10.67 -2.09 -3.19
CA ASN A 244 11.77 -2.89 -3.70
C ASN A 244 12.63 -2.11 -4.72
N GLU A 245 12.03 -1.28 -5.58
CA GLU A 245 12.79 -0.40 -6.48
C GLU A 245 13.67 0.57 -5.70
N ILE A 246 13.14 1.22 -4.66
CA ILE A 246 13.91 2.10 -3.78
C ILE A 246 15.08 1.31 -3.16
N ARG A 247 14.84 0.10 -2.64
CA ARG A 247 15.89 -0.78 -2.11
C ARG A 247 16.99 -1.09 -3.15
N LEU A 248 16.61 -1.40 -4.38
CA LEU A 248 17.54 -1.70 -5.45
C LEU A 248 18.42 -0.48 -5.83
N ILE A 249 17.82 0.72 -5.83
CA ILE A 249 18.54 1.98 -6.07
C ILE A 249 19.54 2.25 -4.96
N LEU A 250 19.13 2.09 -3.69
CA LEU A 250 20.02 2.24 -2.54
C LEU A 250 21.21 1.26 -2.61
N LYS A 251 20.96 0.00 -2.99
CA LYS A 251 21.99 -1.03 -3.10
C LYS A 251 23.01 -0.77 -4.21
N LYS A 252 22.58 -0.17 -5.32
CA LYS A 252 23.47 0.21 -6.45
C LYS A 252 24.33 1.45 -6.15
N GLY A 253 24.02 2.20 -5.14
CA GLY A 253 24.69 3.46 -4.79
C GLY A 253 25.55 3.39 -3.52
N ILE A 254 25.78 2.17 -2.98
CA ILE A 254 26.68 1.89 -1.86
C ILE A 254 28.00 1.33 -2.38
#